data_063f2c19645cd9097c8e850c02b84504
#
_entry.id   063f2c19645cd9097c8e850c02b84504
#
_cell.length_a   1.000
_cell.length_b   1.000
_cell.length_c   1.000
_cell.angle_alpha   90.00
_cell.angle_beta   90.00
_cell.angle_gamma   90.00
#
_symmetry.space_group_name_H-M   'P 1'
#
loop_
_entity.id
_entity.type
_entity.pdbx_description
1 polymer ?
#
loop_
_entity_poly.entity_id
_entity_poly.type
_entity_poly.pdbx_seq_one_letter_code
_entity_poly.pdbx_strand_id
1 'polypeptide(L)'
;MKVLRLASLGRIVTEIRAEIVPIWVELGVDTDEQRQCEFPLYYIPVDELEDTAVDNHEAYLNELKARVEELRPLLQKIAKREAVVLERIELEHIQLNPERLTARGPQARQDRKREEGMTTRVKNLEKTTKEILGMISTWEEKHGQFPTEIKKFIAPSDDSKLTFA
;
A
#
# COMPACT_ATOMS: atom_id res chain seq x y z
N MET A 1 12.07 44.25 8.83
CA MET A 1 11.07 43.51 8.05
C MET A 1 11.58 42.23 7.41
N LYS A 2 12.77 42.19 6.79
CA LYS A 2 13.35 40.96 6.22
C LYS A 2 13.54 39.82 7.23
N VAL A 3 14.00 40.10 8.45
CA VAL A 3 14.26 39.07 9.48
C VAL A 3 12.99 38.38 9.96
N LEU A 4 11.89 39.15 10.18
CA LEU A 4 10.61 38.59 10.58
C LEU A 4 9.96 37.72 9.47
N ARG A 5 10.15 38.14 8.23
CA ARG A 5 9.66 37.41 7.04
C ARG A 5 10.40 36.07 6.86
N LEU A 6 11.73 36.10 7.03
CA LEU A 6 12.56 34.88 6.98
C LEU A 6 12.23 33.91 8.13
N ALA A 7 11.99 34.41 9.33
CA ALA A 7 11.60 33.58 10.47
C ALA A 7 10.24 32.92 10.26
N SER A 8 9.26 33.66 9.69
CA SER A 8 7.95 33.12 9.36
C SER A 8 8.02 32.06 8.25
N LEU A 9 8.80 32.32 7.19
CA LEU A 9 9.05 31.37 6.12
C LEU A 9 9.70 30.09 6.65
N GLY A 10 10.70 30.23 7.50
CA GLY A 10 11.40 29.10 8.12
C GLY A 10 10.47 28.23 8.95
N ARG A 11 9.57 28.84 9.71
CA ARG A 11 8.58 28.10 10.51
C ARG A 11 7.59 27.32 9.63
N ILE A 12 7.04 27.96 8.60
CA ILE A 12 6.10 27.33 7.66
C ILE A 12 6.77 26.16 6.96
N VAL A 13 7.97 26.34 6.43
CA VAL A 13 8.72 25.27 5.75
C VAL A 13 9.00 24.11 6.70
N THR A 14 9.39 24.38 7.93
CA THR A 14 9.64 23.35 8.95
C THR A 14 8.38 22.56 9.26
N GLU A 15 7.22 23.21 9.38
CA GLU A 15 5.93 22.55 9.58
C GLU A 15 5.57 21.66 8.40
N ILE A 16 5.73 22.13 7.16
CA ILE A 16 5.47 21.34 5.95
C ILE A 16 6.41 20.12 5.87
N ARG A 17 7.69 20.32 6.16
CA ARG A 17 8.66 19.20 6.20
C ARG A 17 8.27 18.13 7.23
N ALA A 18 7.76 18.55 8.38
CA ALA A 18 7.27 17.63 9.40
C ALA A 18 6.03 16.81 8.91
N GLU A 19 5.18 17.41 8.09
CA GLU A 19 4.04 16.70 7.47
C GLU A 19 4.49 15.75 6.35
N ILE A 20 5.54 16.07 5.63
CA ILE A 20 6.08 15.24 4.53
C ILE A 20 6.62 13.91 5.04
N VAL A 21 7.32 13.90 6.16
CA VAL A 21 8.02 12.69 6.66
C VAL A 21 7.10 11.49 6.86
N PRO A 22 5.94 11.59 7.56
CA PRO A 22 5.02 10.45 7.71
C PRO A 22 4.50 9.92 6.37
N ILE A 23 4.28 10.82 5.40
CA ILE A 23 3.77 10.44 4.08
C ILE A 23 4.85 9.69 3.30
N TRP A 24 6.11 10.11 3.38
CA TRP A 24 7.22 9.37 2.80
C TRP A 24 7.32 7.95 3.36
N VAL A 25 7.12 7.77 4.65
CA VAL A 25 7.09 6.45 5.28
C VAL A 25 5.96 5.60 4.72
N GLU A 26 4.75 6.15 4.59
CA GLU A 26 3.61 5.45 3.98
C GLU A 26 3.90 5.04 2.52
N LEU A 27 4.59 5.88 1.76
CA LEU A 27 4.93 5.63 0.37
C LEU A 27 6.17 4.73 0.18
N GLY A 28 6.85 4.35 1.26
CA GLY A 28 8.05 3.53 1.20
C GLY A 28 9.31 4.29 0.75
N VAL A 29 9.30 5.62 0.87
CA VAL A 29 10.48 6.46 0.63
C VAL A 29 11.25 6.58 1.93
N ASP A 30 12.10 5.59 2.22
CA ASP A 30 12.69 5.40 3.54
C ASP A 30 14.13 5.90 3.64
N THR A 31 14.89 5.90 2.55
CA THR A 31 16.29 6.30 2.56
C THR A 31 16.49 7.78 2.22
N ASP A 32 17.54 8.37 2.75
CA ASP A 32 17.90 9.76 2.45
C ASP A 32 18.19 9.97 0.96
N GLU A 33 18.79 9.01 0.30
CA GLU A 33 19.05 9.05 -1.14
C GLU A 33 17.75 9.12 -1.94
N GLN A 34 16.75 8.30 -1.59
CA GLN A 34 15.43 8.33 -2.23
C GLN A 34 14.74 9.66 -2.02
N ARG A 35 14.74 10.16 -0.78
CA ARG A 35 14.14 11.45 -0.41
C ARG A 35 14.81 12.62 -1.11
N GLN A 36 16.13 12.59 -1.22
CA GLN A 36 16.90 13.61 -1.92
C GLN A 36 16.64 13.62 -3.42
N CYS A 37 16.46 12.46 -4.03
CA CYS A 37 16.04 12.35 -5.44
C CYS A 37 14.62 12.86 -5.65
N GLU A 38 13.72 12.58 -4.73
CA GLU A 38 12.31 12.99 -4.80
C GLU A 38 12.13 14.49 -4.61
N PHE A 39 12.74 15.03 -3.55
CA PHE A 39 12.58 16.43 -3.19
C PHE A 39 13.84 17.01 -2.55
N PRO A 40 14.83 17.42 -3.36
CA PRO A 40 16.11 17.93 -2.87
C PRO A 40 15.98 19.19 -2.00
N LEU A 41 14.93 19.99 -2.19
CA LEU A 41 14.68 21.19 -1.39
C LEU A 41 14.49 20.91 0.10
N TYR A 42 14.06 19.70 0.46
CA TYR A 42 13.94 19.27 1.86
C TYR A 42 15.27 19.35 2.63
N TYR A 43 16.39 19.15 1.95
CA TYR A 43 17.73 19.10 2.55
C TYR A 43 18.45 20.46 2.54
N ILE A 44 17.87 21.48 1.93
CA ILE A 44 18.44 22.83 1.93
C ILE A 44 18.16 23.49 3.29
N PRO A 45 19.19 24.08 3.94
CA PRO A 45 19.00 24.84 5.19
C PRO A 45 17.97 25.94 5.02
N VAL A 46 17.15 26.16 6.05
CA VAL A 46 16.03 27.12 6.01
C VAL A 46 16.48 28.53 5.70
N ASP A 47 17.64 28.94 6.18
CA ASP A 47 18.26 30.26 5.96
C ASP A 47 18.78 30.47 4.52
N GLU A 48 18.94 29.38 3.76
CA GLU A 48 19.39 29.41 2.36
C GLU A 48 18.23 29.28 1.35
N LEU A 49 16.98 29.16 1.83
CA LEU A 49 15.81 29.00 0.98
C LEU A 49 15.39 30.31 0.33
N GLU A 50 14.95 30.22 -0.92
CA GLU A 50 14.37 31.32 -1.68
C GLU A 50 12.90 31.58 -1.28
N ASP A 51 12.36 32.74 -1.68
CA ASP A 51 10.98 33.12 -1.40
C ASP A 51 9.94 32.14 -1.97
N THR A 52 10.28 31.42 -3.04
CA THR A 52 9.43 30.40 -3.68
C THR A 52 9.41 29.07 -2.94
N ALA A 53 10.22 28.91 -1.91
CA ALA A 53 10.38 27.63 -1.19
C ALA A 53 9.07 27.14 -0.53
N VAL A 54 8.28 28.06 0.03
CA VAL A 54 6.97 27.71 0.63
C VAL A 54 6.04 27.12 -0.42
N ASP A 55 5.89 27.77 -1.56
CA ASP A 55 5.03 27.32 -2.65
C ASP A 55 5.47 25.95 -3.19
N ASN A 56 6.78 25.76 -3.33
CA ASN A 56 7.36 24.49 -3.78
C ASN A 56 7.13 23.36 -2.76
N HIS A 57 7.26 23.64 -1.46
CA HIS A 57 6.98 22.66 -0.41
C HIS A 57 5.48 22.32 -0.34
N GLU A 58 4.61 23.31 -0.43
CA GLU A 58 3.16 23.08 -0.45
C GLU A 58 2.71 22.27 -1.67
N ALA A 59 3.22 22.59 -2.85
CA ALA A 59 2.93 21.86 -4.06
C ALA A 59 3.36 20.39 -3.96
N TYR A 60 4.57 20.14 -3.44
CA TYR A 60 5.06 18.78 -3.23
C TYR A 60 4.24 18.02 -2.17
N LEU A 61 3.90 18.67 -1.05
CA LEU A 61 3.04 18.06 -0.02
C LEU A 61 1.67 17.66 -0.60
N ASN A 62 1.06 18.51 -1.41
CA ASN A 62 -0.22 18.21 -2.06
C ASN A 62 -0.11 17.05 -3.05
N GLU A 63 0.98 16.97 -3.80
CA GLU A 63 1.28 15.84 -4.68
C GLU A 63 1.41 14.53 -3.88
N LEU A 64 2.13 14.54 -2.76
CA LEU A 64 2.27 13.38 -1.89
C LEU A 64 0.94 12.95 -1.30
N LYS A 65 0.10 13.88 -0.87
CA LYS A 65 -1.25 13.58 -0.36
C LYS A 65 -2.12 12.91 -1.42
N ALA A 66 -2.06 13.38 -2.66
CA ALA A 66 -2.78 12.77 -3.78
C ALA A 66 -2.30 11.33 -4.05
N ARG A 67 -0.98 11.11 -4.03
CA ARG A 67 -0.41 9.76 -4.18
C ARG A 67 -0.93 8.80 -3.10
N VAL A 68 -0.94 9.23 -1.84
CA VAL A 68 -1.41 8.43 -0.71
C VAL A 68 -2.90 8.14 -0.80
N GLU A 69 -3.72 9.11 -1.17
CA GLU A 69 -5.16 8.90 -1.32
C GLU A 69 -5.50 7.86 -2.37
N GLU A 70 -4.79 7.85 -3.49
CA GLU A 70 -4.95 6.83 -4.52
C GLU A 70 -4.33 5.48 -4.12
N LEU A 71 -3.31 5.49 -3.27
CA LEU A 71 -2.66 4.29 -2.77
C LEU A 71 -3.51 3.52 -1.75
N ARG A 72 -4.22 4.22 -0.85
CA ARG A 72 -4.99 3.59 0.24
C ARG A 72 -6.01 2.55 -0.23
N PRO A 73 -6.87 2.82 -1.23
CA PRO A 73 -7.80 1.80 -1.73
C PRO A 73 -7.08 0.58 -2.30
N LEU A 74 -5.94 0.79 -2.94
CA LEU A 74 -5.11 -0.27 -3.48
C LEU A 74 -4.51 -1.13 -2.37
N LEU A 75 -3.99 -0.51 -1.30
CA LEU A 75 -3.51 -1.22 -0.11
C LEU A 75 -4.61 -2.04 0.57
N GLN A 76 -5.84 -1.53 0.61
CA GLN A 76 -6.98 -2.27 1.15
C GLN A 76 -7.29 -3.51 0.32
N LYS A 77 -7.24 -3.42 -1.00
CA LYS A 77 -7.42 -4.58 -1.89
C LYS A 77 -6.32 -5.61 -1.72
N ILE A 78 -5.09 -5.16 -1.56
CA ILE A 78 -3.93 -6.02 -1.27
C ILE A 78 -4.13 -6.75 0.06
N ALA A 79 -4.53 -6.05 1.11
CA ALA A 79 -4.81 -6.65 2.41
C ALA A 79 -5.94 -7.69 2.35
N LYS A 80 -7.00 -7.43 1.60
CA LYS A 80 -8.08 -8.40 1.37
C LYS A 80 -7.59 -9.63 0.62
N ARG A 81 -6.73 -9.46 -0.38
CA ARG A 81 -6.11 -10.57 -1.08
C ARG A 81 -5.26 -11.42 -0.15
N GLU A 82 -4.43 -10.80 0.69
CA GLU A 82 -3.62 -11.52 1.67
C GLU A 82 -4.48 -12.32 2.65
N ALA A 83 -5.61 -11.76 3.08
CA ALA A 83 -6.58 -12.48 3.91
C ALA A 83 -7.11 -13.73 3.19
N VAL A 84 -7.37 -13.66 1.90
CA VAL A 84 -7.83 -14.80 1.09
C VAL A 84 -6.72 -15.86 0.94
N VAL A 85 -5.47 -15.45 0.85
CA VAL A 85 -4.33 -16.38 0.84
C VAL A 85 -4.29 -17.20 2.15
N LEU A 86 -4.54 -16.55 3.28
CA LEU A 86 -4.65 -17.23 4.58
C LEU A 86 -5.88 -18.14 4.64
N GLU A 87 -7.01 -17.70 4.10
CA GLU A 87 -8.22 -18.54 3.97
C GLU A 87 -7.98 -19.81 3.14
N ARG A 88 -7.13 -19.75 2.13
CA ARG A 88 -6.76 -20.92 1.34
C ARG A 88 -6.10 -21.99 2.21
N ILE A 89 -5.20 -21.59 3.10
CA ILE A 89 -4.54 -22.50 4.02
C ILE A 89 -5.55 -23.11 4.99
N GLU A 90 -6.44 -22.28 5.53
CA GLU A 90 -7.53 -22.75 6.43
C GLU A 90 -8.49 -23.69 5.69
N LEU A 91 -8.85 -23.40 4.45
CA LEU A 91 -9.70 -24.23 3.62
C LEU A 91 -9.09 -25.62 3.37
N GLU A 92 -7.80 -25.68 3.07
CA GLU A 92 -7.08 -26.93 2.92
C GLU A 92 -7.15 -27.77 4.21
N HIS A 93 -7.00 -27.14 5.37
CA HIS A 93 -7.14 -27.79 6.67
C HIS A 93 -8.55 -28.34 6.90
N ILE A 94 -9.58 -27.56 6.59
CA ILE A 94 -10.98 -27.99 6.70
C ILE A 94 -11.27 -29.18 5.80
N GLN A 95 -10.77 -29.17 4.57
CA GLN A 95 -10.98 -30.22 3.59
C GLN A 95 -10.31 -31.55 3.95
N LEU A 96 -9.27 -31.50 4.78
CA LEU A 96 -8.61 -32.71 5.31
C LEU A 96 -9.43 -33.43 6.38
N ASN A 97 -10.43 -32.78 6.98
CA ASN A 97 -11.28 -33.37 8.00
C ASN A 97 -12.50 -34.10 7.38
N PRO A 98 -12.54 -35.44 7.35
CA PRO A 98 -13.66 -36.19 6.76
C PRO A 98 -14.97 -36.05 7.55
N GLU A 99 -14.92 -35.75 8.84
CA GLU A 99 -16.10 -35.58 9.71
C GLU A 99 -16.97 -34.40 9.28
N ARG A 100 -16.41 -33.40 8.58
CA ARG A 100 -17.15 -32.26 8.04
C ARG A 100 -18.28 -32.66 7.10
N LEU A 101 -18.16 -33.78 6.39
CA LEU A 101 -19.14 -34.27 5.43
C LEU A 101 -20.34 -34.93 6.11
N THR A 102 -20.14 -35.52 7.29
CA THR A 102 -21.16 -36.24 8.04
C THR A 102 -21.78 -35.40 9.17
N ALA A 103 -21.19 -34.31 9.53
CA ALA A 103 -21.69 -33.41 10.58
C ALA A 103 -23.07 -32.84 10.23
N ARG A 104 -23.96 -32.76 11.22
CA ARG A 104 -25.34 -32.30 11.07
C ARG A 104 -25.69 -31.25 12.10
N GLY A 105 -26.74 -30.49 11.82
CA GLY A 105 -27.25 -29.46 12.71
C GLY A 105 -26.94 -28.02 12.26
N PRO A 106 -27.37 -27.00 13.05
CA PRO A 106 -27.22 -25.60 12.67
C PRO A 106 -25.77 -25.16 12.47
N GLN A 107 -24.87 -25.61 13.34
CA GLN A 107 -23.44 -25.27 13.25
C GLN A 107 -22.81 -25.85 11.97
N ALA A 108 -23.13 -27.11 11.65
CA ALA A 108 -22.63 -27.75 10.44
C ALA A 108 -23.10 -27.03 9.16
N ARG A 109 -24.31 -26.47 9.17
CA ARG A 109 -24.81 -25.66 8.05
C ARG A 109 -24.07 -24.36 7.91
N GLN A 110 -23.75 -23.67 9.00
CA GLN A 110 -22.95 -22.45 9.01
C GLN A 110 -21.54 -22.74 8.50
N ASP A 111 -20.91 -23.83 8.96
CA ASP A 111 -19.58 -24.23 8.55
C ASP A 111 -19.49 -24.52 7.06
N ARG A 112 -20.49 -25.20 6.48
CA ARG A 112 -20.57 -25.44 5.03
C ARG A 112 -20.72 -24.15 4.25
N LYS A 113 -21.57 -23.24 4.71
CA LYS A 113 -21.76 -21.93 4.08
C LYS A 113 -20.49 -21.12 4.11
N ARG A 114 -19.76 -21.15 5.23
CA ARG A 114 -18.44 -20.52 5.36
C ARG A 114 -17.43 -21.13 4.40
N GLU A 115 -17.37 -22.47 4.32
CA GLU A 115 -16.50 -23.21 3.39
C GLU A 115 -16.78 -22.85 1.93
N GLU A 116 -18.06 -22.78 1.53
CA GLU A 116 -18.46 -22.35 0.19
C GLU A 116 -18.00 -20.95 -0.15
N GLY A 117 -18.15 -19.99 0.78
CA GLY A 117 -17.67 -18.63 0.63
C GLY A 117 -16.16 -18.55 0.48
N MET A 118 -15.42 -19.30 1.29
CA MET A 118 -13.95 -19.39 1.20
C MET A 118 -13.52 -20.00 -0.14
N THR A 119 -14.17 -21.06 -0.58
CA THR A 119 -13.90 -21.72 -1.87
C THR A 119 -14.06 -20.74 -3.03
N THR A 120 -15.12 -19.96 -3.03
CA THR A 120 -15.37 -18.94 -4.07
C THR A 120 -14.29 -17.87 -4.09
N ARG A 121 -13.91 -17.35 -2.92
CA ARG A 121 -12.86 -16.33 -2.82
C ARG A 121 -11.51 -16.87 -3.28
N VAL A 122 -11.15 -18.08 -2.89
CA VAL A 122 -9.90 -18.75 -3.30
C VAL A 122 -9.85 -19.00 -4.79
N LYS A 123 -10.96 -19.41 -5.42
CA LYS A 123 -11.05 -19.56 -6.88
C LYS A 123 -10.82 -18.26 -7.63
N ASN A 124 -11.25 -17.15 -7.06
CA ASN A 124 -11.10 -15.82 -7.65
C ASN A 124 -9.74 -15.16 -7.37
N LEU A 125 -8.87 -15.81 -6.60
CA LEU A 125 -7.60 -15.25 -6.15
C LEU A 125 -6.69 -14.83 -7.31
N GLU A 126 -6.58 -15.64 -8.35
CA GLU A 126 -5.78 -15.34 -9.54
C GLU A 126 -6.31 -14.10 -10.27
N LYS A 127 -7.63 -14.04 -10.47
CA LYS A 127 -8.28 -12.89 -11.10
C LYS A 127 -8.05 -11.61 -10.28
N THR A 128 -8.23 -11.68 -8.96
CA THR A 128 -8.00 -10.57 -8.04
C THR A 128 -6.54 -10.10 -8.10
N THR A 129 -5.59 -11.04 -8.14
CA THR A 129 -4.16 -10.73 -8.26
C THR A 129 -3.85 -9.97 -9.56
N LYS A 130 -4.41 -10.41 -10.68
CA LYS A 130 -4.25 -9.73 -11.98
C LYS A 130 -4.84 -8.32 -11.96
N GLU A 131 -6.01 -8.14 -11.37
CA GLU A 131 -6.64 -6.83 -11.20
C GLU A 131 -5.78 -5.89 -10.38
N ILE A 132 -5.24 -6.36 -9.26
CA ILE A 132 -4.35 -5.58 -8.38
C ILE A 132 -3.06 -5.19 -9.12
N LEU A 133 -2.43 -6.11 -9.85
CA LEU A 133 -1.23 -5.82 -10.64
C LEU A 133 -1.50 -4.77 -11.73
N GLY A 134 -2.65 -4.82 -12.37
CA GLY A 134 -3.10 -3.80 -13.32
C GLY A 134 -3.28 -2.44 -12.66
N MET A 135 -3.87 -2.39 -11.48
CA MET A 135 -4.04 -1.16 -10.70
C MET A 135 -2.69 -0.59 -10.24
N ILE A 136 -1.74 -1.43 -9.85
CA ILE A 136 -0.38 -1.01 -9.49
C ILE A 136 0.31 -0.38 -10.70
N SER A 137 0.21 -0.99 -11.88
CA SER A 137 0.78 -0.45 -13.11
C SER A 137 0.20 0.92 -13.45
N THR A 138 -1.10 1.10 -13.33
CA THR A 138 -1.78 2.39 -13.55
C THR A 138 -1.31 3.45 -12.55
N TRP A 139 -1.17 3.08 -11.29
CA TRP A 139 -0.66 3.97 -10.25
C TRP A 139 0.80 4.37 -10.52
N GLU A 140 1.66 3.42 -10.94
CA GLU A 140 3.05 3.69 -11.31
C GLU A 140 3.18 4.65 -12.50
N GLU A 141 2.30 4.55 -13.48
CA GLU A 141 2.27 5.48 -14.63
C GLU A 141 1.98 6.92 -14.20
N LYS A 142 1.14 7.09 -13.17
CA LYS A 142 0.77 8.41 -12.65
C LYS A 142 1.77 9.01 -11.68
N HIS A 143 2.30 8.18 -10.76
CA HIS A 143 2.99 8.65 -9.55
C HIS A 143 4.42 8.15 -9.42
N GLY A 144 4.89 7.35 -10.34
CA GLY A 144 6.22 6.75 -10.29
C GLY A 144 6.23 5.41 -9.55
N GLN A 145 7.37 5.01 -9.02
CA GLN A 145 7.58 3.68 -8.47
C GLN A 145 6.66 3.35 -7.29
N PHE A 146 5.92 2.27 -7.40
CA PHE A 146 5.14 1.70 -6.30
C PHE A 146 6.07 1.14 -5.21
N PRO A 147 5.70 1.20 -3.90
CA PRO A 147 6.51 0.66 -2.83
C PRO A 147 6.94 -0.79 -3.10
N THR A 148 8.24 -1.01 -3.25
CA THR A 148 8.83 -2.28 -3.69
C THR A 148 8.53 -3.41 -2.71
N GLU A 149 8.53 -3.14 -1.42
CA GLU A 149 8.27 -4.14 -0.39
C GLU A 149 6.86 -4.73 -0.50
N ILE A 150 5.87 -3.88 -0.80
CA ILE A 150 4.49 -4.32 -1.00
C ILE A 150 4.35 -5.09 -2.32
N LYS A 151 5.00 -4.62 -3.37
CA LYS A 151 4.98 -5.25 -4.70
C LYS A 151 5.55 -6.67 -4.69
N LYS A 152 6.56 -6.94 -3.87
CA LYS A 152 7.15 -8.28 -3.72
C LYS A 152 6.16 -9.32 -3.23
N PHE A 153 5.22 -8.96 -2.37
CA PHE A 153 4.20 -9.88 -1.86
C PHE A 153 3.15 -10.27 -2.90
N ILE A 154 2.97 -9.46 -3.93
CA ILE A 154 1.91 -9.63 -4.93
C ILE A 154 2.46 -10.16 -6.26
N ALA A 155 3.74 -9.91 -6.55
CA ALA A 155 4.39 -10.49 -7.72
C ALA A 155 4.19 -12.00 -7.67
N PRO A 156 3.79 -12.66 -8.79
CA PRO A 156 3.72 -14.10 -8.81
C PRO A 156 5.10 -14.60 -8.46
N SER A 157 5.25 -15.09 -7.25
CA SER A 157 6.37 -15.94 -6.92
C SER A 157 6.32 -17.09 -7.92
N ASP A 158 7.47 -17.57 -8.37
CA ASP A 158 7.57 -18.78 -9.20
C ASP A 158 6.89 -20.01 -8.57
N ASP A 159 6.30 -19.87 -7.41
CA ASP A 159 5.43 -20.80 -6.70
C ASP A 159 4.10 -21.10 -7.42
N SER A 160 3.81 -20.43 -8.54
CA SER A 160 2.78 -20.91 -9.45
C SER A 160 3.08 -22.31 -9.99
N LYS A 161 4.29 -22.84 -9.72
CA LYS A 161 4.65 -24.22 -9.97
C LYS A 161 4.28 -25.18 -8.84
N LEU A 162 3.82 -24.72 -7.70
CA LEU A 162 3.04 -25.51 -6.77
C LEU A 162 1.62 -25.67 -7.33
N THR A 163 1.56 -26.23 -8.50
CA THR A 163 0.35 -26.78 -9.08
C THR A 163 -0.17 -27.84 -8.14
N PHE A 164 -1.36 -27.60 -7.67
CA PHE A 164 -2.23 -28.63 -7.18
C PHE A 164 -2.43 -29.66 -8.30
N ALA A 165 -1.66 -30.71 -8.24
CA ALA A 165 -2.01 -31.91 -8.96
C ALA A 165 -3.10 -32.63 -8.17
#